data_a1ed759e0edbfcee7e679df55808900f
#
_entry.id   a1ed759e0edbfcee7e679df55808900f
#
_cell.length_a   1.000
_cell.length_b   1.000
_cell.length_c   1.000
_cell.angle_alpha   90.00
_cell.angle_beta   90.00
_cell.angle_gamma   90.00
#
_symmetry.space_group_name_H-M   'P 1'
#
loop_
_entity.id
_entity.type
_entity.pdbx_description
1 polymer ?
#
loop_
_entity_poly.entity_id
_entity_poly.type
_entity_poly.pdbx_seq_one_letter_code
_entity_poly.pdbx_strand_id
1 'polypeptide(L)'
;MFRFANPTYLWLLLLIPILAVIYHVWVYQCKKRMARFGDKTLLKQLTPGYSKWRPLLKFYIMEVILALLIIVIARPQVGTKISKDKREGIEAMIAMDISNSMLAQDVAPTRLDRSKRLVEDLVNRFTNDKIGIVVFAGDAFVQLPITSDYISAKMFLNNISPELIGSQGTDIGKAIELSEHSFSEKANFGKAIIIITDGENHEKGAEEMAREAQKQGIRVFILGIGSSQGAPIPMGNGSYLQDTSGQTVMTRLNEDMCRKIAEAGKGMYIHVDNTTAAETILDNEIGKMQRGEIESVSYSDYAEQFQAIAVLALVLLIVEALLMERKNPWYSRFHLFTKKQ
;
A
#
# COMPACT_ATOMS: atom_id res chain seq x y z
N MET A 1 -8.91 -9.63 -15.62
CA MET A 1 -10.38 -9.59 -15.63
C MET A 1 -10.82 -8.28 -16.29
N PHE A 2 -11.91 -8.30 -17.09
CA PHE A 2 -12.51 -7.08 -17.67
C PHE A 2 -13.71 -6.66 -16.82
N ARG A 3 -13.80 -5.40 -16.46
CA ARG A 3 -14.95 -4.83 -15.74
C ARG A 3 -15.19 -3.38 -16.14
N PHE A 4 -16.38 -2.87 -15.84
CA PHE A 4 -16.67 -1.43 -15.90
C PHE A 4 -16.62 -0.83 -14.49
N ALA A 5 -16.01 0.33 -14.33
CA ALA A 5 -16.00 1.03 -13.05
C ALA A 5 -17.43 1.46 -12.65
N ASN A 6 -18.19 1.93 -13.64
CA ASN A 6 -19.54 2.46 -13.43
C ASN A 6 -20.55 1.77 -14.38
N PRO A 7 -20.97 0.52 -14.12
CA PRO A 7 -21.83 -0.25 -15.02
C PRO A 7 -23.24 0.35 -15.17
N THR A 8 -23.70 1.16 -14.23
CA THR A 8 -25.01 1.83 -14.26
C THR A 8 -25.18 2.73 -15.48
N TYR A 9 -24.12 3.35 -15.97
CA TYR A 9 -24.21 4.19 -17.17
C TYR A 9 -24.46 3.42 -18.47
N LEU A 10 -24.26 2.10 -18.49
CA LEU A 10 -24.58 1.27 -19.65
C LEU A 10 -26.09 1.24 -19.95
N TRP A 11 -26.95 1.52 -18.97
CA TRP A 11 -28.39 1.67 -19.20
C TRP A 11 -28.71 2.81 -20.17
N LEU A 12 -27.83 3.83 -20.29
CA LEU A 12 -28.00 4.90 -21.28
C LEU A 12 -27.92 4.39 -22.73
N LEU A 13 -27.37 3.19 -22.98
CA LEU A 13 -27.38 2.59 -24.32
C LEU A 13 -28.81 2.33 -24.82
N LEU A 14 -29.79 2.18 -23.93
CA LEU A 14 -31.19 2.08 -24.30
C LEU A 14 -31.77 3.36 -24.94
N LEU A 15 -31.07 4.49 -24.75
CA LEU A 15 -31.47 5.75 -25.41
C LEU A 15 -31.26 5.69 -26.94
N ILE A 16 -30.24 4.93 -27.41
CA ILE A 16 -29.90 4.83 -28.84
C ILE A 16 -31.06 4.32 -29.70
N PRO A 17 -31.68 3.13 -29.42
CA PRO A 17 -32.81 2.66 -30.20
C PRO A 17 -34.04 3.60 -30.09
N ILE A 18 -34.22 4.29 -28.98
CA ILE A 18 -35.28 5.27 -28.81
C ILE A 18 -35.08 6.44 -29.76
N LEU A 19 -33.83 7.00 -29.81
CA LEU A 19 -33.49 8.09 -30.73
C LEU A 19 -33.64 7.64 -32.19
N ALA A 20 -33.20 6.41 -32.52
CA ALA A 20 -33.39 5.84 -33.86
C ALA A 20 -34.86 5.79 -34.29
N VAL A 21 -35.73 5.33 -33.38
CA VAL A 21 -37.18 5.30 -33.65
C VAL A 21 -37.75 6.69 -33.86
N ILE A 22 -37.39 7.66 -32.97
CA ILE A 22 -37.82 9.06 -33.07
C ILE A 22 -37.37 9.67 -34.42
N TYR A 23 -36.13 9.43 -34.82
CA TYR A 23 -35.60 9.92 -36.09
C TYR A 23 -36.36 9.35 -37.28
N HIS A 24 -36.63 8.04 -37.31
CA HIS A 24 -37.34 7.42 -38.40
C HIS A 24 -38.80 7.90 -38.50
N VAL A 25 -39.48 8.06 -37.36
CA VAL A 25 -40.82 8.64 -37.29
C VAL A 25 -40.80 10.08 -37.81
N TRP A 26 -39.81 10.89 -37.41
CA TRP A 26 -39.66 12.26 -37.88
C TRP A 26 -39.42 12.32 -39.39
N VAL A 27 -38.51 11.51 -39.91
CA VAL A 27 -38.25 11.41 -41.38
C VAL A 27 -39.50 10.97 -42.14
N TYR A 28 -40.24 10.00 -41.59
CA TYR A 28 -41.53 9.57 -42.21
C TYR A 28 -42.53 10.72 -42.25
N GLN A 29 -42.72 11.45 -41.14
CA GLN A 29 -43.63 12.61 -41.09
C GLN A 29 -43.18 13.73 -42.04
N CYS A 30 -41.87 14.03 -42.12
CA CYS A 30 -41.35 15.00 -43.07
C CYS A 30 -41.65 14.59 -44.52
N LYS A 31 -41.46 13.32 -44.90
CA LYS A 31 -41.80 12.81 -46.23
C LYS A 31 -43.30 12.96 -46.51
N LYS A 32 -44.16 12.67 -45.51
CA LYS A 32 -45.59 12.81 -45.64
C LYS A 32 -46.05 14.27 -45.81
N ARG A 33 -45.41 15.20 -45.08
CA ARG A 33 -45.67 16.66 -45.23
C ARG A 33 -45.19 17.17 -46.57
N MET A 34 -43.99 16.77 -47.04
CA MET A 34 -43.49 17.15 -48.37
C MET A 34 -44.39 16.67 -49.52
N ALA A 35 -44.95 15.45 -49.38
CA ALA A 35 -45.88 14.94 -50.39
C ALA A 35 -47.22 15.72 -50.49
N ARG A 36 -47.56 16.52 -49.47
CA ARG A 36 -48.71 17.41 -49.51
C ARG A 36 -48.41 18.80 -50.15
N PHE A 37 -47.11 19.18 -50.28
CA PHE A 37 -46.70 20.47 -50.76
C PHE A 37 -46.63 20.58 -52.30
N GLY A 38 -46.54 19.45 -53.04
CA GLY A 38 -46.46 19.46 -54.48
C GLY A 38 -45.90 18.21 -55.10
N ASP A 39 -45.80 18.20 -56.42
CA ASP A 39 -45.31 17.05 -57.17
C ASP A 39 -43.82 16.78 -56.87
N LYS A 40 -43.49 15.52 -56.68
CA LYS A 40 -42.13 15.04 -56.35
C LYS A 40 -41.09 15.40 -57.41
N THR A 41 -41.50 15.59 -58.65
CA THR A 41 -40.65 15.99 -59.79
C THR A 41 -40.18 17.42 -59.66
N LEU A 42 -41.11 18.35 -59.33
CA LEU A 42 -40.81 19.76 -59.12
C LEU A 42 -39.95 19.98 -57.84
N LEU A 43 -40.22 19.27 -56.74
CA LEU A 43 -39.42 19.33 -55.53
C LEU A 43 -37.98 18.85 -55.78
N LYS A 44 -37.77 17.90 -56.64
CA LYS A 44 -36.44 17.38 -56.98
C LYS A 44 -35.63 18.41 -57.81
N GLN A 45 -36.31 19.21 -58.63
CA GLN A 45 -35.67 20.30 -59.40
C GLN A 45 -35.28 21.47 -58.49
N LEU A 46 -36.04 21.75 -57.44
CA LEU A 46 -35.77 22.79 -56.45
C LEU A 46 -34.67 22.46 -55.44
N THR A 47 -34.30 21.17 -55.35
CA THR A 47 -33.24 20.71 -54.45
C THR A 47 -32.10 20.01 -55.17
N PRO A 48 -31.40 20.67 -56.13
CA PRO A 48 -30.29 20.10 -56.84
C PRO A 48 -29.12 19.90 -55.84
N GLY A 49 -28.67 18.69 -55.64
CA GLY A 49 -27.54 18.39 -54.73
C GLY A 49 -27.93 17.80 -53.36
N TYR A 50 -29.24 17.64 -53.08
CA TYR A 50 -29.66 16.92 -51.89
C TYR A 50 -29.41 15.41 -52.05
N SER A 51 -28.67 14.81 -51.04
CA SER A 51 -28.39 13.37 -51.00
C SER A 51 -29.30 12.71 -49.98
N LYS A 52 -30.04 11.66 -50.35
CA LYS A 52 -30.93 10.92 -49.44
C LYS A 52 -30.16 10.11 -48.40
N TRP A 53 -28.92 9.73 -48.68
CA TRP A 53 -28.10 8.85 -47.83
C TRP A 53 -27.24 9.61 -46.81
N ARG A 54 -26.82 10.85 -47.12
CA ARG A 54 -25.93 11.60 -46.26
C ARG A 54 -26.53 11.96 -44.89
N PRO A 55 -27.77 12.47 -44.80
CA PRO A 55 -28.40 12.74 -43.50
C PRO A 55 -28.58 11.48 -42.66
N LEU A 56 -28.92 10.36 -43.33
CA LEU A 56 -29.05 9.08 -42.64
C LEU A 56 -27.70 8.57 -42.11
N LEU A 57 -26.66 8.63 -42.94
CA LEU A 57 -25.30 8.26 -42.53
C LEU A 57 -24.81 9.13 -41.37
N LYS A 58 -25.02 10.44 -41.45
CA LYS A 58 -24.68 11.39 -40.41
C LYS A 58 -25.34 11.05 -39.09
N PHE A 59 -26.64 10.76 -39.12
CA PHE A 59 -27.40 10.36 -37.96
C PHE A 59 -26.82 9.08 -37.30
N TYR A 60 -26.55 8.03 -38.08
CA TYR A 60 -25.99 6.79 -37.52
C TYR A 60 -24.56 6.95 -37.00
N ILE A 61 -23.72 7.80 -37.65
CA ILE A 61 -22.40 8.11 -37.10
C ILE A 61 -22.54 8.80 -35.74
N MET A 62 -23.48 9.73 -35.60
CA MET A 62 -23.74 10.42 -34.34
C MET A 62 -24.21 9.43 -33.24
N GLU A 63 -25.07 8.45 -33.59
CA GLU A 63 -25.49 7.41 -32.65
C GLU A 63 -24.32 6.52 -32.21
N VAL A 64 -23.41 6.16 -33.14
CA VAL A 64 -22.20 5.40 -32.79
C VAL A 64 -21.30 6.23 -31.87
N ILE A 65 -21.13 7.53 -32.16
CA ILE A 65 -20.37 8.41 -31.27
C ILE A 65 -20.99 8.45 -29.87
N LEU A 66 -22.32 8.59 -29.78
CA LEU A 66 -23.03 8.57 -28.51
C LEU A 66 -22.83 7.24 -27.75
N ALA A 67 -22.89 6.10 -28.45
CA ALA A 67 -22.60 4.80 -27.87
C ALA A 67 -21.17 4.72 -27.30
N LEU A 68 -20.19 5.18 -28.06
CA LEU A 68 -18.79 5.20 -27.60
C LEU A 68 -18.60 6.12 -26.41
N LEU A 69 -19.23 7.29 -26.38
CA LEU A 69 -19.17 8.18 -25.22
C LEU A 69 -19.80 7.56 -23.97
N ILE A 70 -20.90 6.86 -24.09
CA ILE A 70 -21.51 6.12 -22.97
C ILE A 70 -20.55 5.06 -22.44
N ILE A 71 -19.85 4.32 -23.33
CA ILE A 71 -18.84 3.34 -22.94
C ILE A 71 -17.64 4.02 -22.25
N VAL A 72 -17.21 5.19 -22.75
CA VAL A 72 -16.13 5.98 -22.11
C VAL A 72 -16.52 6.38 -20.69
N ILE A 73 -17.75 6.87 -20.47
CA ILE A 73 -18.26 7.24 -19.15
C ILE A 73 -18.37 6.02 -18.21
N ALA A 74 -18.69 4.85 -18.75
CA ALA A 74 -18.74 3.59 -18.00
C ALA A 74 -17.33 3.13 -17.53
N ARG A 75 -16.23 3.76 -18.03
CA ARG A 75 -14.81 3.51 -17.69
C ARG A 75 -14.45 2.01 -17.75
N PRO A 76 -14.25 1.46 -18.96
CA PRO A 76 -13.81 0.07 -19.12
C PRO A 76 -12.41 -0.10 -18.54
N GLN A 77 -12.23 -1.12 -17.70
CA GLN A 77 -11.02 -1.43 -16.97
C GLN A 77 -10.56 -2.85 -17.30
N VAL A 78 -9.27 -3.03 -17.59
CA VAL A 78 -8.67 -4.32 -17.91
C VAL A 78 -7.45 -4.58 -17.05
N GLY A 79 -7.39 -5.78 -16.45
CA GLY A 79 -6.24 -6.24 -15.70
C GLY A 79 -6.03 -5.51 -14.37
N THR A 80 -5.00 -5.93 -13.65
CA THR A 80 -4.46 -5.23 -12.48
C THR A 80 -3.13 -4.63 -12.88
N LYS A 81 -2.94 -3.34 -12.71
CA LYS A 81 -1.59 -2.75 -12.75
C LYS A 81 -0.88 -3.11 -11.45
N ILE A 82 0.19 -3.86 -11.58
CA ILE A 82 1.16 -3.99 -10.50
C ILE A 82 2.02 -2.73 -10.58
N SER A 83 1.76 -1.77 -9.71
CA SER A 83 2.65 -0.62 -9.53
C SER A 83 3.78 -1.06 -8.60
N LYS A 84 4.99 -1.08 -9.11
CA LYS A 84 6.18 -1.20 -8.29
C LYS A 84 6.61 0.21 -7.91
N ASP A 85 6.14 0.66 -6.77
CA ASP A 85 6.63 1.91 -6.21
C ASP A 85 8.00 1.64 -5.58
N LYS A 86 9.03 2.26 -6.13
CA LYS A 86 10.34 2.27 -5.52
C LYS A 86 10.32 3.28 -4.38
N ARG A 87 10.48 2.80 -3.17
CA ARG A 87 10.60 3.62 -1.97
C ARG A 87 11.95 3.39 -1.35
N GLU A 88 12.53 4.40 -0.74
CA GLU A 88 13.77 4.28 0.01
C GLU A 88 13.44 4.07 1.49
N GLY A 89 14.00 3.03 2.08
CA GLY A 89 13.80 2.68 3.48
C GLY A 89 14.91 1.77 4.02
N ILE A 90 14.77 1.35 5.27
CA ILE A 90 15.62 0.38 5.95
C ILE A 90 14.86 -0.89 6.28
N GLU A 91 15.58 -1.92 6.69
CA GLU A 91 15.03 -3.10 7.35
C GLU A 91 15.32 -3.02 8.84
N ALA A 92 14.26 -3.01 9.67
CA ALA A 92 14.37 -2.98 11.13
C ALA A 92 13.79 -4.25 11.73
N MET A 93 14.59 -4.99 12.51
CA MET A 93 14.14 -6.11 13.31
C MET A 93 13.99 -5.66 14.76
N ILE A 94 12.79 -5.75 15.30
CA ILE A 94 12.46 -5.38 16.68
C ILE A 94 12.48 -6.65 17.51
N ALA A 95 13.44 -6.78 18.42
CA ALA A 95 13.57 -7.89 19.36
C ALA A 95 12.99 -7.46 20.70
N MET A 96 11.84 -8.06 21.08
CA MET A 96 11.15 -7.73 22.34
C MET A 96 11.42 -8.80 23.38
N ASP A 97 11.93 -8.38 24.51
CA ASP A 97 12.02 -9.18 25.72
C ASP A 97 10.60 -9.42 26.28
N ILE A 98 10.25 -10.69 26.45
CA ILE A 98 8.98 -11.13 27.05
C ILE A 98 9.19 -12.00 28.28
N SER A 99 10.37 -11.95 28.89
CA SER A 99 10.67 -12.60 30.16
C SER A 99 9.74 -12.09 31.27
N ASN A 100 9.64 -12.89 32.36
CA ASN A 100 8.79 -12.52 33.48
C ASN A 100 9.18 -11.19 34.14
N SER A 101 10.44 -10.76 34.08
CA SER A 101 10.89 -9.46 34.59
C SER A 101 10.20 -8.27 33.90
N MET A 102 9.78 -8.46 32.65
CA MET A 102 9.03 -7.44 31.90
C MET A 102 7.59 -7.21 32.40
N LEU A 103 7.09 -8.04 33.32
CA LEU A 103 5.81 -7.80 34.01
C LEU A 103 5.95 -6.79 35.18
N ALA A 104 7.16 -6.39 35.55
CA ALA A 104 7.39 -5.40 36.60
C ALA A 104 6.68 -4.07 36.27
N GLN A 105 6.24 -3.35 37.34
CA GLN A 105 5.41 -2.17 37.25
C GLN A 105 6.13 -0.88 37.68
N ASP A 106 7.45 -0.85 37.59
CA ASP A 106 8.26 0.36 37.81
C ASP A 106 8.12 1.37 36.65
N VAL A 107 7.71 0.88 35.49
CA VAL A 107 7.28 1.70 34.35
C VAL A 107 5.79 1.37 34.06
N ALA A 108 4.95 2.39 34.01
CA ALA A 108 3.49 2.20 33.91
C ALA A 108 3.04 1.85 32.48
N PRO A 109 2.10 0.90 32.29
CA PRO A 109 1.45 0.06 33.32
C PRO A 109 2.33 -1.14 33.74
N THR A 110 3.06 -1.74 32.80
CA THR A 110 4.13 -2.73 32.98
C THR A 110 5.25 -2.40 31.97
N ARG A 111 6.48 -2.94 32.20
CA ARG A 111 7.55 -2.79 31.22
C ARG A 111 7.14 -3.34 29.85
N LEU A 112 6.50 -4.50 29.79
CA LEU A 112 6.02 -5.14 28.56
C LEU A 112 4.97 -4.28 27.85
N ASP A 113 3.97 -3.75 28.58
CA ASP A 113 2.94 -2.92 27.96
C ASP A 113 3.51 -1.59 27.45
N ARG A 114 4.47 -1.02 28.17
CA ARG A 114 5.20 0.17 27.71
C ARG A 114 6.03 -0.13 26.47
N SER A 115 6.70 -1.30 26.43
CA SER A 115 7.43 -1.77 25.24
C SER A 115 6.52 -1.90 24.03
N LYS A 116 5.33 -2.50 24.18
CA LYS A 116 4.35 -2.60 23.09
C LYS A 116 3.93 -1.23 22.58
N ARG A 117 3.60 -0.28 23.46
CA ARG A 117 3.25 1.09 23.06
C ARG A 117 4.39 1.76 22.31
N LEU A 118 5.63 1.64 22.81
CA LEU A 118 6.80 2.18 22.15
C LEU A 118 6.96 1.63 20.73
N VAL A 119 6.82 0.31 20.55
CA VAL A 119 6.88 -0.31 19.23
C VAL A 119 5.73 0.16 18.34
N GLU A 120 4.51 0.29 18.86
CA GLU A 120 3.37 0.81 18.11
C GLU A 120 3.63 2.24 17.63
N ASP A 121 4.21 3.10 18.48
CA ASP A 121 4.58 4.47 18.12
C ASP A 121 5.69 4.51 17.07
N LEU A 122 6.69 3.62 17.16
CA LEU A 122 7.72 3.46 16.13
C LEU A 122 7.13 3.02 14.80
N VAL A 123 6.25 2.01 14.81
CA VAL A 123 5.56 1.53 13.61
C VAL A 123 4.72 2.62 12.95
N ASN A 124 4.12 3.53 13.73
CA ASN A 124 3.37 4.68 13.21
C ASN A 124 4.27 5.72 12.52
N ARG A 125 5.53 5.83 12.95
CA ARG A 125 6.50 6.76 12.35
C ARG A 125 7.16 6.21 11.10
N PHE A 126 7.29 4.88 10.99
CA PHE A 126 7.81 4.23 9.80
C PHE A 126 6.84 4.39 8.63
N THR A 127 7.33 4.98 7.53
CA THR A 127 6.49 5.23 6.35
C THR A 127 6.90 4.36 5.16
N ASN A 128 8.17 4.04 5.06
CA ASN A 128 8.74 3.30 3.92
C ASN A 128 9.65 2.15 4.36
N ASP A 129 9.85 1.98 5.66
CA ASP A 129 10.75 0.98 6.21
C ASP A 129 10.06 -0.39 6.29
N LYS A 130 10.83 -1.47 6.26
CA LYS A 130 10.32 -2.80 6.57
C LYS A 130 10.61 -3.13 8.02
N ILE A 131 9.67 -3.79 8.66
CA ILE A 131 9.77 -4.21 10.05
C ILE A 131 9.53 -5.69 10.21
N GLY A 132 10.26 -6.30 11.13
CA GLY A 132 10.02 -7.63 11.64
C GLY A 132 9.99 -7.61 13.16
N ILE A 133 9.41 -8.62 13.78
CA ILE A 133 9.32 -8.75 15.23
C ILE A 133 9.86 -10.12 15.65
N VAL A 134 10.85 -10.10 16.53
CA VAL A 134 11.35 -11.27 17.27
C VAL A 134 10.93 -11.10 18.71
N VAL A 135 10.43 -12.14 19.34
CA VAL A 135 10.21 -12.20 20.78
C VAL A 135 11.23 -13.13 21.41
N PHE A 136 11.72 -12.78 22.58
CA PHE A 136 12.74 -13.60 23.26
C PHE A 136 12.58 -13.60 24.78
N ALA A 137 13.04 -14.67 25.37
CA ALA A 137 13.24 -14.88 26.80
C ALA A 137 14.45 -15.84 26.96
N GLY A 138 14.30 -17.02 27.52
CA GLY A 138 15.33 -18.08 27.49
C GLY A 138 15.57 -18.66 26.08
N ASP A 139 14.62 -18.45 25.16
CA ASP A 139 14.70 -18.77 23.73
C ASP A 139 14.20 -17.60 22.90
N ALA A 140 14.43 -17.64 21.56
CA ALA A 140 14.00 -16.59 20.65
C ALA A 140 13.17 -17.15 19.50
N PHE A 141 12.11 -16.42 19.05
CA PHE A 141 11.23 -16.80 17.97
C PHE A 141 10.86 -15.60 17.10
N VAL A 142 10.75 -15.84 15.78
CA VAL A 142 10.24 -14.85 14.85
C VAL A 142 8.72 -14.79 14.97
N GLN A 143 8.20 -13.73 15.56
CA GLN A 143 6.76 -13.47 15.67
C GLN A 143 6.19 -12.88 14.38
N LEU A 144 6.95 -12.02 13.71
CA LEU A 144 6.61 -11.44 12.42
C LEU A 144 7.86 -11.38 11.54
N PRO A 145 7.87 -12.06 10.39
CA PRO A 145 8.93 -11.89 9.40
C PRO A 145 8.95 -10.44 8.86
N ILE A 146 10.10 -10.01 8.30
CA ILE A 146 10.26 -8.67 7.74
C ILE A 146 9.21 -8.38 6.67
N THR A 147 8.41 -7.36 6.90
CA THR A 147 7.29 -6.93 6.05
C THR A 147 7.14 -5.41 6.03
N SER A 148 6.45 -4.89 5.01
CA SER A 148 5.94 -3.51 4.96
C SER A 148 4.48 -3.40 5.38
N ASP A 149 3.86 -4.48 5.85
CA ASP A 149 2.48 -4.50 6.34
C ASP A 149 2.43 -4.10 7.82
N TYR A 150 2.29 -2.80 8.06
CA TYR A 150 2.19 -2.24 9.41
C TYR A 150 0.91 -2.61 10.15
N ILE A 151 -0.16 -2.99 9.43
CA ILE A 151 -1.43 -3.41 10.06
C ILE A 151 -1.21 -4.78 10.70
N SER A 152 -0.64 -5.72 9.96
CA SER A 152 -0.26 -7.02 10.50
C SER A 152 0.73 -6.89 11.65
N ALA A 153 1.71 -6.00 11.55
CA ALA A 153 2.68 -5.78 12.62
C ALA A 153 2.03 -5.36 13.94
N LYS A 154 1.08 -4.42 13.92
CA LYS A 154 0.33 -4.03 15.11
C LYS A 154 -0.54 -5.15 15.67
N MET A 155 -1.16 -5.94 14.79
CA MET A 155 -1.97 -7.08 15.20
C MET A 155 -1.13 -8.14 15.92
N PHE A 156 0.05 -8.48 15.40
CA PHE A 156 0.96 -9.43 16.05
C PHE A 156 1.52 -8.87 17.35
N LEU A 157 1.88 -7.58 17.39
CA LEU A 157 2.37 -6.90 18.60
C LEU A 157 1.37 -7.00 19.76
N ASN A 158 0.09 -6.79 19.50
CA ASN A 158 -0.94 -6.85 20.54
C ASN A 158 -1.11 -8.24 21.16
N ASN A 159 -0.79 -9.30 20.39
CA ASN A 159 -0.89 -10.70 20.86
C ASN A 159 0.37 -11.20 21.60
N ILE A 160 1.40 -10.36 21.75
CA ILE A 160 2.60 -10.74 22.48
C ILE A 160 2.30 -10.85 23.96
N SER A 161 2.67 -11.99 24.57
CA SER A 161 2.58 -12.23 26.00
C SER A 161 3.75 -13.11 26.48
N PRO A 162 4.12 -13.09 27.77
CA PRO A 162 5.19 -13.95 28.30
C PRO A 162 4.93 -15.44 28.11
N GLU A 163 3.68 -15.84 27.93
CA GLU A 163 3.25 -17.23 27.76
C GLU A 163 3.64 -17.82 26.38
N LEU A 164 4.03 -16.98 25.42
CA LEU A 164 4.48 -17.42 24.09
C LEU A 164 5.78 -18.25 24.15
N ILE A 165 6.60 -18.04 25.17
CA ILE A 165 7.87 -18.75 25.35
C ILE A 165 7.81 -19.57 26.63
N GLY A 166 7.96 -20.88 26.51
CA GLY A 166 7.94 -21.81 27.66
C GLY A 166 9.21 -21.78 28.50
N SER A 167 10.37 -21.43 27.91
CA SER A 167 11.65 -21.29 28.60
C SER A 167 11.83 -19.90 29.15
N GLN A 168 11.84 -19.78 30.49
CA GLN A 168 12.10 -18.53 31.17
C GLN A 168 13.60 -18.23 31.24
N GLY A 169 13.96 -16.99 31.46
CA GLY A 169 15.32 -16.45 31.40
C GLY A 169 15.40 -15.37 30.35
N THR A 170 16.62 -14.88 30.04
CA THR A 170 16.82 -13.85 29.02
C THR A 170 18.12 -14.15 28.29
N ASP A 171 18.02 -14.41 26.99
CA ASP A 171 19.16 -14.65 26.09
C ASP A 171 19.15 -13.62 24.94
N ILE A 172 19.80 -12.51 25.17
CA ILE A 172 19.92 -11.42 24.18
C ILE A 172 20.77 -11.87 22.99
N GLY A 173 21.74 -12.78 23.20
CA GLY A 173 22.60 -13.30 22.14
C GLY A 173 21.80 -14.03 21.07
N LYS A 174 20.91 -14.95 21.48
CA LYS A 174 19.99 -15.65 20.57
C LYS A 174 19.05 -14.70 19.83
N ALA A 175 18.58 -13.67 20.53
CA ALA A 175 17.70 -12.66 19.90
C ALA A 175 18.44 -11.89 18.78
N ILE A 176 19.72 -11.55 18.98
CA ILE A 176 20.55 -10.90 17.94
C ILE A 176 20.79 -11.87 16.79
N GLU A 177 21.22 -13.10 17.06
CA GLU A 177 21.50 -14.12 16.06
C GLU A 177 20.28 -14.42 15.18
N LEU A 178 19.12 -14.65 15.81
CA LEU A 178 17.88 -14.89 15.07
C LEU A 178 17.46 -13.68 14.24
N SER A 179 17.60 -12.47 14.79
CA SER A 179 17.32 -11.22 14.07
C SER A 179 18.23 -11.04 12.86
N GLU A 180 19.51 -11.33 12.99
CA GLU A 180 20.51 -11.28 11.92
C GLU A 180 20.13 -12.19 10.76
N HIS A 181 19.77 -13.45 11.04
CA HIS A 181 19.34 -14.43 10.03
C HIS A 181 17.97 -14.13 9.38
N SER A 182 17.20 -13.24 9.97
CA SER A 182 15.88 -12.85 9.46
C SER A 182 15.90 -11.72 8.45
N PHE A 183 17.04 -11.04 8.23
CA PHE A 183 17.17 -9.99 7.23
C PHE A 183 17.23 -10.54 5.81
N SER A 184 16.82 -9.71 4.84
CA SER A 184 16.96 -10.06 3.44
C SER A 184 18.44 -10.11 3.02
N GLU A 185 18.77 -10.99 2.06
CA GLU A 185 20.15 -11.09 1.51
C GLU A 185 20.58 -9.87 0.68
N LYS A 186 19.67 -8.96 0.38
CA LYS A 186 19.97 -7.76 -0.42
C LYS A 186 20.89 -6.81 0.34
N ALA A 187 22.07 -6.59 -0.21
CA ALA A 187 23.17 -5.85 0.45
C ALA A 187 22.95 -4.33 0.58
N ASN A 188 21.94 -3.76 -0.09
CA ASN A 188 21.82 -2.30 -0.26
C ASN A 188 20.90 -1.60 0.74
N PHE A 189 20.45 -2.29 1.79
CA PHE A 189 19.60 -1.70 2.82
C PHE A 189 20.36 -1.43 4.09
N GLY A 190 20.09 -0.32 4.75
CA GLY A 190 20.44 -0.15 6.16
C GLY A 190 19.66 -1.17 6.98
N LYS A 191 20.37 -1.94 7.80
CA LYS A 191 19.80 -2.96 8.67
C LYS A 191 19.97 -2.55 10.12
N ALA A 192 18.89 -2.59 10.90
CA ALA A 192 18.88 -2.25 12.31
C ALA A 192 18.22 -3.36 13.14
N ILE A 193 18.88 -3.78 14.21
CA ILE A 193 18.25 -4.57 15.28
C ILE A 193 17.94 -3.61 16.42
N ILE A 194 16.69 -3.60 16.86
CA ILE A 194 16.20 -2.76 17.96
C ILE A 194 15.77 -3.69 19.08
N ILE A 195 16.57 -3.78 20.13
CA ILE A 195 16.30 -4.67 21.27
C ILE A 195 15.66 -3.88 22.39
N ILE A 196 14.53 -4.36 22.90
CA ILE A 196 13.81 -3.78 24.03
C ILE A 196 13.89 -4.77 25.17
N THR A 197 14.62 -4.44 26.24
CA THR A 197 14.90 -5.33 27.37
C THR A 197 15.19 -4.52 28.63
N ASP A 198 15.13 -5.18 29.78
CA ASP A 198 15.65 -4.64 31.03
C ASP A 198 17.15 -5.01 31.27
N GLY A 199 17.75 -5.73 30.33
CA GLY A 199 19.18 -6.06 30.35
C GLY A 199 19.55 -7.12 31.41
N GLU A 200 18.62 -7.81 32.03
CA GLU A 200 18.89 -8.97 32.89
C GLU A 200 19.25 -10.18 32.01
N ASN A 201 20.45 -10.17 31.44
CA ASN A 201 20.92 -11.28 30.61
C ASN A 201 21.57 -12.34 31.48
N HIS A 202 21.10 -13.56 31.36
CA HIS A 202 21.60 -14.70 32.12
C HIS A 202 22.63 -15.53 31.36
N GLU A 203 22.76 -15.29 30.05
CA GLU A 203 23.66 -16.00 29.15
C GLU A 203 24.84 -15.12 28.72
N LYS A 204 25.97 -15.76 28.39
CA LYS A 204 27.18 -15.05 27.88
C LYS A 204 27.14 -15.00 26.36
N GLY A 205 27.72 -13.94 25.75
CA GLY A 205 27.92 -13.88 24.31
C GLY A 205 27.15 -12.78 23.59
N ALA A 206 26.24 -12.06 24.26
CA ALA A 206 25.45 -11.00 23.63
C ALA A 206 26.33 -9.88 22.98
N GLU A 207 27.44 -9.50 23.62
CA GLU A 207 28.40 -8.53 23.04
C GLU A 207 29.11 -9.07 21.79
N GLU A 208 29.44 -10.38 21.78
CA GLU A 208 30.05 -11.04 20.62
C GLU A 208 29.11 -11.11 19.44
N MET A 209 27.84 -11.49 19.67
CA MET A 209 26.80 -11.51 18.64
C MET A 209 26.55 -10.10 18.10
N ALA A 210 26.54 -9.06 18.95
CA ALA A 210 26.41 -7.68 18.50
C ALA A 210 27.57 -7.21 17.60
N ARG A 211 28.81 -7.64 17.92
CA ARG A 211 29.99 -7.38 17.07
C ARG A 211 29.91 -8.14 15.75
N GLU A 212 29.36 -9.34 15.75
CA GLU A 212 29.19 -10.15 14.55
C GLU A 212 28.14 -9.53 13.61
N ALA A 213 26.99 -9.17 14.13
CA ALA A 213 25.97 -8.39 13.41
C ALA A 213 26.56 -7.09 12.81
N GLN A 214 27.40 -6.36 13.58
CA GLN A 214 28.05 -5.16 13.09
C GLN A 214 29.00 -5.42 11.92
N LYS A 215 29.75 -6.54 11.90
CA LYS A 215 30.61 -6.91 10.76
C LYS A 215 29.82 -7.10 9.48
N GLN A 216 28.55 -7.49 9.58
CA GLN A 216 27.62 -7.61 8.45
C GLN A 216 26.91 -6.29 8.11
N GLY A 217 27.27 -5.18 8.75
CA GLY A 217 26.69 -3.88 8.50
C GLY A 217 25.37 -3.61 9.23
N ILE A 218 25.02 -4.46 10.21
CA ILE A 218 23.81 -4.32 11.01
C ILE A 218 24.13 -3.49 12.24
N ARG A 219 23.32 -2.45 12.53
CA ARG A 219 23.43 -1.64 13.75
C ARG A 219 22.51 -2.20 14.82
N VAL A 220 23.01 -2.31 16.07
CA VAL A 220 22.25 -2.84 17.20
C VAL A 220 21.93 -1.72 18.18
N PHE A 221 20.65 -1.36 18.28
CA PHE A 221 20.13 -0.38 19.22
C PHE A 221 19.52 -1.08 20.43
N ILE A 222 19.78 -0.60 21.64
CA ILE A 222 19.22 -1.15 22.87
C ILE A 222 18.34 -0.10 23.53
N LEU A 223 17.07 -0.44 23.70
CA LEU A 223 16.10 0.33 24.46
C LEU A 223 15.94 -0.31 25.84
N GLY A 224 16.60 0.24 26.82
CA GLY A 224 16.55 -0.25 28.21
C GLY A 224 15.33 0.26 28.92
N ILE A 225 14.50 -0.66 29.43
CA ILE A 225 13.26 -0.34 30.13
C ILE A 225 13.28 -0.84 31.55
N GLY A 226 12.89 0.02 32.50
CA GLY A 226 12.86 -0.29 33.91
C GLY A 226 13.68 0.68 34.75
N SER A 227 13.62 0.50 36.08
CA SER A 227 14.35 1.29 37.06
C SER A 227 15.60 0.58 37.55
N SER A 228 16.69 1.33 37.74
CA SER A 228 17.91 0.83 38.40
C SER A 228 17.69 0.53 39.89
N GLN A 229 16.65 1.07 40.53
CA GLN A 229 16.30 0.77 41.92
C GLN A 229 15.71 -0.64 42.08
N GLY A 230 15.10 -1.16 41.04
CA GLY A 230 14.46 -2.46 41.01
C GLY A 230 12.99 -2.45 41.42
N ALA A 231 12.25 -3.45 40.97
CA ALA A 231 10.86 -3.66 41.26
C ALA A 231 10.52 -5.16 41.41
N PRO A 232 9.50 -5.51 42.23
CA PRO A 232 9.05 -6.89 42.30
C PRO A 232 8.23 -7.28 41.10
N ILE A 233 8.26 -8.56 40.73
CA ILE A 233 7.53 -9.12 39.60
C ILE A 233 6.15 -9.60 40.09
N PRO A 234 5.01 -9.00 39.62
CA PRO A 234 3.69 -9.41 40.02
C PRO A 234 3.26 -10.73 39.37
N MET A 235 2.57 -11.60 40.16
CA MET A 235 2.09 -12.93 39.71
C MET A 235 0.57 -12.97 39.46
N GLY A 236 -0.08 -11.82 39.29
CA GLY A 236 -1.52 -11.74 38.95
C GLY A 236 -2.51 -11.91 40.11
N ASN A 237 -2.14 -12.61 41.19
CA ASN A 237 -3.03 -12.88 42.34
C ASN A 237 -2.76 -11.98 43.54
N GLY A 238 -2.16 -10.81 43.31
CA GLY A 238 -1.71 -9.92 44.40
C GLY A 238 -0.44 -10.40 45.11
N SER A 239 0.16 -11.51 44.67
CA SER A 239 1.45 -12.01 45.11
C SER A 239 2.57 -11.59 44.17
N TYR A 240 3.80 -11.68 44.63
CA TYR A 240 5.01 -11.44 43.84
C TYR A 240 5.76 -12.75 43.63
N LEU A 241 6.54 -12.80 42.54
CA LEU A 241 7.41 -13.93 42.23
C LEU A 241 8.39 -14.12 43.41
N GLN A 242 8.52 -15.35 43.91
CA GLN A 242 9.43 -15.71 44.94
C GLN A 242 10.50 -16.69 44.42
N ASP A 243 11.70 -16.58 44.96
CA ASP A 243 12.77 -17.53 44.70
C ASP A 243 12.57 -18.82 45.46
N THR A 244 13.48 -19.76 45.29
CA THR A 244 13.47 -21.09 45.99
C THR A 244 13.58 -20.93 47.52
N SER A 245 13.97 -19.78 48.03
CA SER A 245 14.10 -19.44 49.45
C SER A 245 12.88 -18.74 50.01
N GLY A 246 11.85 -18.50 49.18
CA GLY A 246 10.63 -17.76 49.55
C GLY A 246 10.81 -16.23 49.61
N GLN A 247 11.92 -15.68 49.10
CA GLN A 247 12.16 -14.26 49.04
C GLN A 247 11.57 -13.68 47.75
N THR A 248 11.01 -12.47 47.84
CA THR A 248 10.49 -11.77 46.63
C THR A 248 11.64 -11.46 45.65
N VAL A 249 11.49 -11.88 44.42
CA VAL A 249 12.45 -11.58 43.34
C VAL A 249 12.31 -10.13 42.94
N MET A 250 13.46 -9.42 42.98
CA MET A 250 13.58 -8.02 42.54
C MET A 250 14.33 -7.92 41.24
N THR A 251 13.68 -7.43 40.17
CA THR A 251 14.30 -7.20 38.87
C THR A 251 14.76 -5.76 38.73
N ARG A 252 15.92 -5.53 38.08
CA ARG A 252 16.52 -4.21 37.89
C ARG A 252 17.02 -4.03 36.46
N LEU A 253 16.92 -2.80 35.97
CA LEU A 253 17.55 -2.45 34.70
C LEU A 253 19.07 -2.52 34.79
N ASN A 254 19.72 -3.31 33.94
CA ASN A 254 21.18 -3.39 33.82
C ASN A 254 21.68 -2.50 32.69
N GLU A 255 21.79 -1.20 32.94
CA GLU A 255 22.23 -0.22 31.96
C GLU A 255 23.63 -0.47 31.41
N ASP A 256 24.55 -0.91 32.28
CA ASP A 256 25.94 -1.13 31.89
C ASP A 256 26.07 -2.22 30.83
N MET A 257 25.34 -3.29 30.96
CA MET A 257 25.27 -4.35 29.97
C MET A 257 24.63 -3.85 28.66
N CYS A 258 23.50 -3.18 28.75
CA CYS A 258 22.81 -2.59 27.59
C CYS A 258 23.74 -1.66 26.81
N ARG A 259 24.50 -0.82 27.47
CA ARG A 259 25.49 0.10 26.84
C ARG A 259 26.59 -0.67 26.11
N LYS A 260 27.17 -1.69 26.75
CA LYS A 260 28.24 -2.52 26.15
C LYS A 260 27.77 -3.22 24.88
N ILE A 261 26.57 -3.80 24.90
CA ILE A 261 25.99 -4.47 23.72
C ILE A 261 25.73 -3.45 22.59
N ALA A 262 25.13 -2.29 22.92
CA ALA A 262 24.88 -1.24 21.94
C ALA A 262 26.17 -0.69 21.32
N GLU A 263 27.20 -0.46 22.11
CA GLU A 263 28.53 -0.03 21.63
C GLU A 263 29.17 -1.08 20.71
N ALA A 264 29.09 -2.38 21.12
CA ALA A 264 29.62 -3.48 20.33
C ALA A 264 28.96 -3.56 18.94
N GLY A 265 27.64 -3.29 18.88
CA GLY A 265 26.82 -3.24 17.64
C GLY A 265 26.89 -1.90 16.89
N LYS A 266 27.76 -0.96 17.27
CA LYS A 266 27.82 0.41 16.70
C LYS A 266 26.44 1.12 16.63
N GLY A 267 25.57 0.81 17.58
CA GLY A 267 24.31 1.50 17.78
C GLY A 267 24.36 2.44 18.96
N MET A 268 23.24 2.56 19.66
CA MET A 268 23.07 3.43 20.81
C MET A 268 22.23 2.74 21.87
N TYR A 269 22.57 2.96 23.14
CA TYR A 269 21.68 2.68 24.26
C TYR A 269 20.76 3.89 24.51
N ILE A 270 19.48 3.64 24.66
CA ILE A 270 18.47 4.63 24.96
C ILE A 270 17.64 4.14 26.15
N HIS A 271 17.58 4.96 27.20
CA HIS A 271 16.72 4.68 28.36
C HIS A 271 15.25 5.00 28.01
N VAL A 272 14.35 4.06 28.30
CA VAL A 272 12.91 4.22 28.06
C VAL A 272 12.23 4.58 29.36
N ASP A 273 11.69 5.79 29.40
CA ASP A 273 10.82 6.28 30.46
C ASP A 273 9.35 6.34 29.97
N ASN A 274 8.50 7.04 30.73
CA ASN A 274 7.11 7.25 30.35
C ASN A 274 6.89 8.37 29.33
N THR A 275 7.96 9.00 28.84
CA THR A 275 7.91 10.04 27.80
C THR A 275 8.13 9.44 26.41
N THR A 276 7.94 10.22 25.35
CA THR A 276 8.20 9.84 23.96
C THR A 276 9.62 10.25 23.48
N ALA A 277 10.52 10.51 24.42
CA ALA A 277 11.87 10.94 24.09
C ALA A 277 12.68 9.83 23.41
N ALA A 278 12.52 8.58 23.87
CA ALA A 278 13.22 7.42 23.35
C ALA A 278 12.91 7.17 21.88
N GLU A 279 11.63 7.24 21.50
CA GLU A 279 11.15 7.07 20.12
C GLU A 279 11.74 8.14 19.19
N THR A 280 11.84 9.38 19.66
CA THR A 280 12.35 10.49 18.87
C THR A 280 13.87 10.39 18.68
N ILE A 281 14.61 9.96 19.71
CA ILE A 281 16.06 9.74 19.61
C ILE A 281 16.35 8.60 18.63
N LEU A 282 15.62 7.49 18.75
CA LEU A 282 15.79 6.33 17.89
C LEU A 282 15.47 6.65 16.43
N ASP A 283 14.36 7.35 16.16
CA ASP A 283 13.96 7.77 14.81
C ASP A 283 15.02 8.65 14.15
N ASN A 284 15.60 9.60 14.89
CA ASN A 284 16.69 10.42 14.41
C ASN A 284 17.95 9.61 14.07
N GLU A 285 18.30 8.57 14.85
CA GLU A 285 19.45 7.71 14.57
C GLU A 285 19.21 6.78 13.38
N ILE A 286 18.00 6.24 13.26
CA ILE A 286 17.57 5.45 12.11
C ILE A 286 17.56 6.31 10.84
N GLY A 287 17.10 7.54 10.93
CA GLY A 287 17.09 8.49 9.80
C GLY A 287 18.48 8.81 9.22
N LYS A 288 19.55 8.60 9.98
CA LYS A 288 20.94 8.75 9.50
C LYS A 288 21.48 7.52 8.78
N MET A 289 20.76 6.41 8.78
CA MET A 289 21.20 5.17 8.13
C MET A 289 21.03 5.25 6.62
N GLN A 290 21.85 4.48 5.89
CA GLN A 290 21.74 4.38 4.44
C GLN A 290 20.40 3.75 4.07
N ARG A 291 19.62 4.44 3.26
CA ARG A 291 18.33 3.94 2.76
C ARG A 291 18.53 3.24 1.43
N GLY A 292 17.93 2.09 1.27
CA GLY A 292 17.94 1.33 0.02
C GLY A 292 16.56 1.32 -0.67
N GLU A 293 16.55 0.96 -1.95
CA GLU A 293 15.30 0.86 -2.72
C GLU A 293 14.46 -0.35 -2.24
N ILE A 294 13.33 -0.10 -1.63
CA ILE A 294 12.32 -1.10 -1.26
C ILE A 294 11.29 -1.19 -2.38
N GLU A 295 11.18 -2.34 -3.03
CA GLU A 295 10.07 -2.62 -3.92
C GLU A 295 8.82 -2.93 -3.08
N SER A 296 7.92 -1.97 -2.94
CA SER A 296 6.58 -2.26 -2.44
C SER A 296 5.69 -2.64 -3.62
N VAL A 297 5.19 -3.86 -3.61
CA VAL A 297 4.16 -4.29 -4.56
C VAL A 297 2.83 -3.76 -4.06
N SER A 298 2.44 -2.57 -4.50
CA SER A 298 1.06 -2.14 -4.32
C SER A 298 0.22 -2.68 -5.47
N TYR A 299 -0.81 -3.45 -5.13
CA TYR A 299 -1.86 -3.81 -6.07
C TYR A 299 -2.70 -2.56 -6.33
N SER A 300 -2.19 -1.69 -7.20
CA SER A 300 -2.92 -0.49 -7.58
C SER A 300 -3.90 -0.81 -8.71
N ASP A 301 -4.87 0.03 -8.76
CA ASP A 301 -6.05 0.09 -9.60
C ASP A 301 -5.93 -0.52 -11.01
N TYR A 302 -7.05 -1.02 -11.49
CA TYR A 302 -7.23 -1.53 -12.85
C TYR A 302 -6.77 -0.51 -13.90
N ALA A 303 -6.10 -0.97 -14.96
CA ALA A 303 -5.73 -0.12 -16.08
C ALA A 303 -6.97 0.37 -16.82
N GLU A 304 -7.16 1.67 -16.86
CA GLU A 304 -8.26 2.30 -17.59
C GLU A 304 -7.99 2.32 -19.08
N GLN A 305 -8.95 1.83 -19.87
CA GLN A 305 -8.84 1.73 -21.33
C GLN A 305 -9.77 2.72 -22.07
N PHE A 306 -10.31 3.69 -21.36
CA PHE A 306 -11.24 4.67 -21.97
C PHE A 306 -10.57 5.54 -23.04
N GLN A 307 -9.24 5.75 -22.95
CA GLN A 307 -8.51 6.64 -23.86
C GLN A 307 -8.60 6.20 -25.32
N ALA A 308 -8.41 4.91 -25.63
CA ALA A 308 -8.49 4.40 -26.98
C ALA A 308 -9.90 4.60 -27.58
N ILE A 309 -10.94 4.36 -26.76
CA ILE A 309 -12.33 4.54 -27.18
C ILE A 309 -12.67 6.02 -27.35
N ALA A 310 -12.16 6.89 -26.49
CA ALA A 310 -12.33 8.34 -26.61
C ALA A 310 -11.69 8.91 -27.88
N VAL A 311 -10.48 8.46 -28.24
CA VAL A 311 -9.82 8.84 -29.49
C VAL A 311 -10.63 8.39 -30.70
N LEU A 312 -11.16 7.17 -30.69
CA LEU A 312 -12.02 6.68 -31.76
C LEU A 312 -13.28 7.53 -31.92
N ALA A 313 -13.94 7.88 -30.80
CA ALA A 313 -15.13 8.75 -30.81
C ALA A 313 -14.79 10.14 -31.36
N LEU A 314 -13.62 10.70 -30.99
CA LEU A 314 -13.15 11.99 -31.51
C LEU A 314 -12.92 11.97 -33.03
N VAL A 315 -12.27 10.90 -33.51
CA VAL A 315 -12.04 10.73 -34.96
C VAL A 315 -13.37 10.66 -35.72
N LEU A 316 -14.33 9.88 -35.20
CA LEU A 316 -15.65 9.80 -35.82
C LEU A 316 -16.39 11.12 -35.80
N LEU A 317 -16.24 11.92 -34.75
CA LEU A 317 -16.84 13.26 -34.62
C LEU A 317 -16.24 14.24 -35.66
N ILE A 318 -14.93 14.17 -35.90
CA ILE A 318 -14.26 14.95 -36.95
C ILE A 318 -14.78 14.54 -38.33
N VAL A 319 -14.91 13.22 -38.59
CA VAL A 319 -15.45 12.71 -39.85
C VAL A 319 -16.90 13.17 -40.03
N GLU A 320 -17.74 13.14 -38.99
CA GLU A 320 -19.11 13.62 -39.01
C GLU A 320 -19.19 15.12 -39.36
N ALA A 321 -18.33 15.93 -38.74
CA ALA A 321 -18.26 17.37 -39.01
C ALA A 321 -17.83 17.70 -40.45
N LEU A 322 -16.95 16.87 -41.03
CA LEU A 322 -16.52 17.03 -42.44
C LEU A 322 -17.56 16.57 -43.44
N LEU A 323 -18.49 15.69 -43.03
CA LEU A 323 -19.59 15.21 -43.88
C LEU A 323 -20.63 16.30 -44.10
N MET A 324 -20.56 17.03 -45.21
CA MET A 324 -21.58 18.01 -45.61
C MET A 324 -22.84 17.33 -46.14
N GLU A 325 -24.03 17.82 -45.79
CA GLU A 325 -25.32 17.29 -46.24
C GLU A 325 -25.57 17.51 -47.74
N ARG A 326 -24.95 18.53 -48.29
CA ARG A 326 -25.01 18.83 -49.73
C ARG A 326 -23.84 18.23 -50.48
N LYS A 327 -24.03 17.86 -51.75
CA LYS A 327 -22.92 17.46 -52.62
C LYS A 327 -21.98 18.63 -52.76
N ASN A 328 -20.80 18.53 -52.14
CA ASN A 328 -19.82 19.61 -52.16
C ASN A 328 -19.25 19.73 -53.60
N PRO A 329 -19.32 20.91 -54.28
CA PRO A 329 -18.76 21.11 -55.62
C PRO A 329 -17.23 20.92 -55.64
N TRP A 330 -16.57 20.97 -54.49
CA TRP A 330 -15.13 20.78 -54.41
C TRP A 330 -14.72 19.30 -54.65
N TYR A 331 -15.53 18.32 -54.18
CA TYR A 331 -15.27 16.89 -54.39
C TYR A 331 -15.59 16.48 -55.83
N SER A 332 -16.39 17.22 -56.59
CA SER A 332 -16.62 16.93 -58.00
C SER A 332 -15.41 17.24 -58.92
N ARG A 333 -14.43 17.99 -58.39
CA ARG A 333 -13.16 18.24 -59.13
C ARG A 333 -12.17 17.09 -59.00
N PHE A 334 -12.28 16.23 -58.01
CA PHE A 334 -11.49 15.02 -57.86
C PHE A 334 -12.29 13.82 -58.41
N HIS A 335 -12.12 13.55 -59.75
CA HIS A 335 -12.75 12.49 -60.47
C HIS A 335 -12.21 11.08 -60.07
N LEU A 336 -12.25 10.74 -58.77
CA LEU A 336 -11.72 9.47 -58.28
C LEU A 336 -12.61 8.24 -58.54
N PHE A 337 -13.86 8.42 -58.98
CA PHE A 337 -14.82 7.32 -59.28
C PHE A 337 -15.84 7.64 -60.37
N THR A 338 -15.45 8.20 -61.52
CA THR A 338 -16.32 8.20 -62.70
C THR A 338 -16.06 7.00 -63.53
N LYS A 339 -16.92 5.97 -63.44
CA LYS A 339 -17.05 4.98 -64.52
C LYS A 339 -17.45 5.72 -65.80
N LYS A 340 -16.57 5.72 -66.80
CA LYS A 340 -16.95 6.00 -68.20
C LYS A 340 -18.02 4.97 -68.61
N GLN A 341 -19.22 5.42 -68.97
CA GLN A 341 -20.07 4.71 -69.94
C GLN A 341 -19.55 4.96 -71.33
#